data_ead506cb8c752c1e702ff0432d775c23
#
_entry.id   ead506cb8c752c1e702ff0432d775c23
#
_cell.length_a   1.000
_cell.length_b   1.000
_cell.length_c   1.000
_cell.angle_alpha   90.00
_cell.angle_beta   90.00
_cell.angle_gamma   90.00
#
_symmetry.space_group_name_H-M   'P 1'
#
loop_
_entity.id
_entity.type
_entity.pdbx_description
1 polymer ?
#
loop_
_entity_poly.entity_id
_entity_poly.type
_entity_poly.pdbx_seq_one_letter_code
_entity_poly.pdbx_strand_id
1 'polypeptide(L)'
;GMSTLEQIDKVVEIFKDHGCSFELMHCNSTYPMQLQDANLRVMHTLQKRYNCNVGYSGHETGIIISCAAVAIGASSLERHITLDRAMYGSDQSASLEIVGLC
;
A
#
# COMPACT_ATOMS: atom_id res chain seq x y z
N GLY A 1 -7.94 -1.61 -1.05
CA GLY A 1 -7.19 -1.77 -2.20
C GLY A 1 -7.77 -1.50 -3.54
N MET A 2 -8.28 -2.03 -4.38
CA MET A 2 -8.59 -1.90 -5.82
C MET A 2 -9.77 -0.96 -6.11
N SER A 3 -9.71 0.29 -5.65
CA SER A 3 -10.78 1.29 -5.84
C SER A 3 -10.57 2.12 -7.10
N THR A 4 -11.65 2.56 -7.74
CA THR A 4 -11.58 3.54 -8.83
C THR A 4 -11.35 4.95 -8.29
N LEU A 5 -10.89 5.87 -9.13
CA LEU A 5 -10.69 7.27 -8.71
C LEU A 5 -12.01 7.92 -8.26
N GLU A 6 -13.14 7.61 -8.92
CA GLU A 6 -14.45 8.14 -8.51
C GLU A 6 -14.87 7.66 -7.11
N GLN A 7 -14.51 6.41 -6.75
CA GLN A 7 -14.77 5.90 -5.41
C GLN A 7 -13.90 6.60 -4.37
N ILE A 8 -12.62 6.84 -4.70
CA ILE A 8 -11.70 7.57 -3.82
C ILE A 8 -12.16 9.04 -3.67
N ASP A 9 -12.60 9.69 -4.75
CA ASP A 9 -13.13 11.06 -4.71
C ASP A 9 -14.26 11.18 -3.68
N LYS A 10 -15.23 10.26 -3.70
CA LYS A 10 -16.35 10.24 -2.74
C LYS A 10 -15.89 10.05 -1.30
N VAL A 11 -14.94 9.14 -1.07
CA VAL A 11 -14.42 8.88 0.28
C VAL A 11 -13.67 10.10 0.82
N VAL A 12 -12.85 10.73 -0.01
CA VAL A 12 -12.09 11.93 0.37
C VAL A 12 -13.04 13.11 0.67
N GLU A 13 -14.11 13.27 -0.12
CA GLU A 13 -15.16 14.29 0.14
C GLU A 13 -15.79 14.08 1.51
N ILE A 14 -16.21 12.85 1.85
CA ILE A 14 -16.78 12.52 3.16
C ILE A 14 -15.83 12.88 4.30
N PHE A 15 -14.56 12.52 4.22
CA PHE A 15 -13.59 12.86 5.27
C PHE A 15 -13.39 14.37 5.42
N LYS A 16 -13.31 15.09 4.30
CA LYS A 16 -13.18 16.56 4.30
C LYS A 16 -14.39 17.25 4.89
N ASP A 17 -15.60 16.84 4.53
CA ASP A 17 -16.87 17.42 5.01
C ASP A 17 -17.04 17.24 6.52
N HIS A 18 -16.47 16.16 7.08
CA HIS A 18 -16.51 15.90 8.51
C HIS A 18 -15.27 16.39 9.27
N GLY A 19 -14.34 17.08 8.59
CA GLY A 19 -13.12 17.59 9.21
C GLY A 19 -12.16 16.52 9.72
N CYS A 20 -12.26 15.29 9.18
CA CYS A 20 -11.41 14.18 9.59
C CYS A 20 -10.06 14.22 8.88
N SER A 21 -8.98 14.07 9.64
CA SER A 21 -7.66 13.81 9.07
C SER A 21 -7.62 12.40 8.47
N PHE A 22 -7.00 12.27 7.30
CA PHE A 22 -6.85 10.98 6.63
C PHE A 22 -5.53 10.89 5.87
N GLU A 23 -5.12 9.68 5.60
CA GLU A 23 -4.05 9.31 4.69
C GLU A 23 -4.60 8.27 3.70
N LEU A 24 -4.14 8.31 2.46
CA LEU A 24 -4.45 7.28 1.48
C LEU A 24 -3.31 6.27 1.42
N MET A 25 -3.63 5.01 1.16
CA MET A 25 -2.61 4.00 0.88
C MET A 25 -2.77 3.46 -0.54
N HIS A 26 -1.68 3.52 -1.31
CA HIS A 26 -1.59 2.79 -2.57
C HIS A 26 -1.43 1.30 -2.26
N CYS A 27 -2.33 0.49 -2.79
CA CYS A 27 -2.39 -0.94 -2.50
C CYS A 27 -2.82 -1.71 -3.76
N ASN A 28 -2.13 -2.80 -4.07
CA ASN A 28 -2.58 -3.80 -5.01
C ASN A 28 -2.97 -5.07 -4.23
N SER A 29 -4.26 -5.43 -4.26
CA SER A 29 -4.82 -6.55 -3.49
C SER A 29 -4.70 -7.89 -4.22
N THR A 30 -3.56 -8.16 -4.85
CA THR A 30 -3.17 -9.48 -5.39
C THR A 30 -2.11 -10.10 -4.47
N TYR A 31 -2.29 -11.34 -4.06
CA TYR A 31 -1.46 -12.01 -3.04
C TYR A 31 -0.84 -13.31 -3.57
N PRO A 32 0.49 -13.38 -3.84
CA PRO A 32 1.41 -12.24 -3.86
C PRO A 32 1.23 -11.38 -5.12
N MET A 33 1.51 -10.09 -5.00
CA MET A 33 1.54 -9.15 -6.12
C MET A 33 2.79 -9.38 -6.98
N GLN A 34 2.62 -9.29 -8.31
CA GLN A 34 3.76 -9.30 -9.23
C GLN A 34 4.44 -7.91 -9.24
N LEU A 35 5.78 -7.89 -9.39
CA LEU A 35 6.56 -6.65 -9.31
C LEU A 35 6.15 -5.60 -10.35
N GLN A 36 5.81 -6.03 -11.57
CA GLN A 36 5.36 -5.13 -12.65
C GLN A 36 4.02 -4.46 -12.35
N ASP A 37 3.21 -5.02 -11.43
CA ASP A 37 1.89 -4.50 -11.07
C ASP A 37 1.94 -3.50 -9.91
N ALA A 38 3.13 -3.22 -9.38
CA ALA A 38 3.32 -2.32 -8.24
C ALA A 38 2.86 -0.88 -8.50
N ASN A 39 3.04 -0.37 -9.74
CA ASN A 39 2.55 0.95 -10.18
C ASN A 39 2.80 2.09 -9.17
N LEU A 40 3.97 2.16 -8.56
CA LEU A 40 4.27 3.09 -7.45
C LEU A 40 4.03 4.56 -7.82
N ARG A 41 4.08 4.92 -9.12
CA ARG A 41 3.78 6.30 -9.57
C ARG A 41 2.36 6.76 -9.23
N VAL A 42 1.44 5.84 -8.99
CA VAL A 42 0.07 6.15 -8.53
C VAL A 42 0.10 6.92 -7.22
N MET A 43 1.08 6.70 -6.36
CA MET A 43 1.24 7.46 -5.11
C MET A 43 1.34 8.96 -5.38
N HIS A 44 2.17 9.39 -6.34
CA HIS A 44 2.27 10.80 -6.71
C HIS A 44 0.98 11.35 -7.32
N THR A 45 0.25 10.52 -8.10
CA THR A 45 -1.06 10.91 -8.64
C THR A 45 -2.05 11.18 -7.53
N LEU A 46 -2.11 10.30 -6.52
CA LEU A 46 -2.98 10.46 -5.36
C LEU A 46 -2.58 11.68 -4.52
N GLN A 47 -1.28 11.86 -4.25
CA GLN A 47 -0.77 13.04 -3.51
C GLN A 47 -1.19 14.34 -4.18
N LYS A 48 -0.98 14.46 -5.50
CA LYS A 48 -1.34 15.67 -6.25
C LYS A 48 -2.84 15.91 -6.31
N ARG A 49 -3.64 14.84 -6.51
CA ARG A 49 -5.09 14.95 -6.68
C ARG A 49 -5.78 15.35 -5.38
N TYR A 50 -5.37 14.78 -4.25
CA TYR A 50 -6.09 14.93 -2.98
C TYR A 50 -5.39 15.85 -1.99
N ASN A 51 -4.15 16.25 -2.27
CA ASN A 51 -3.31 17.08 -1.39
C ASN A 51 -3.24 16.47 0.03
N CYS A 52 -2.91 15.20 0.11
CA CYS A 52 -2.79 14.44 1.36
C CYS A 52 -1.54 13.55 1.34
N ASN A 53 -1.17 13.04 2.49
CA ASN A 53 -0.15 12.02 2.60
C ASN A 53 -0.62 10.73 1.92
N VAL A 54 0.33 9.99 1.33
CA VAL A 54 0.06 8.71 0.69
C VAL A 54 1.11 7.70 1.13
N GLY A 55 0.66 6.65 1.77
CA GLY A 55 1.44 5.48 2.13
C GLY A 55 1.40 4.38 1.07
N TYR A 56 2.10 3.30 1.34
CA TYR A 56 2.13 2.09 0.53
C TYR A 56 1.77 0.86 1.36
N SER A 57 0.81 0.08 0.89
CA SER A 57 0.44 -1.22 1.46
C SER A 57 0.87 -2.32 0.49
N GLY A 58 1.92 -3.05 0.86
CA GLY A 58 2.64 -3.96 -0.02
C GLY A 58 2.26 -5.43 0.17
N HIS A 59 1.97 -6.11 -0.95
CA HIS A 59 1.66 -7.55 -1.01
C HIS A 59 2.61 -8.32 -1.93
N GLU A 60 3.74 -7.71 -2.26
CA GLU A 60 4.83 -8.36 -2.99
C GLU A 60 5.63 -9.32 -2.11
N THR A 61 6.30 -10.28 -2.74
CA THR A 61 7.31 -11.09 -2.08
C THR A 61 8.60 -10.27 -1.91
N GLY A 62 9.15 -10.26 -0.70
CA GLY A 62 10.37 -9.50 -0.36
C GLY A 62 10.10 -8.03 -0.03
N ILE A 63 11.14 -7.19 -0.05
CA ILE A 63 11.11 -5.81 0.47
C ILE A 63 11.44 -4.74 -0.58
N ILE A 64 11.87 -5.13 -1.79
CA ILE A 64 12.43 -4.19 -2.78
C ILE A 64 11.42 -3.10 -3.16
N ILE A 65 10.17 -3.47 -3.44
CA ILE A 65 9.11 -2.52 -3.79
C ILE A 65 8.77 -1.62 -2.60
N SER A 66 8.73 -2.17 -1.40
CA SER A 66 8.53 -1.40 -0.17
C SER A 66 9.63 -0.34 0.02
N CYS A 67 10.90 -0.71 -0.17
CA CYS A 67 12.02 0.22 -0.13
C CYS A 67 11.89 1.30 -1.23
N ALA A 68 11.50 0.91 -2.44
CA ALA A 68 11.27 1.85 -3.53
C ALA A 68 10.12 2.81 -3.23
N ALA A 69 9.03 2.35 -2.63
CA ALA A 69 7.91 3.18 -2.21
C ALA A 69 8.34 4.24 -1.18
N VAL A 70 9.14 3.85 -0.19
CA VAL A 70 9.72 4.80 0.77
C VAL A 70 10.64 5.79 0.09
N ALA A 71 11.51 5.33 -0.82
CA ALA A 71 12.45 6.20 -1.54
C ALA A 71 11.76 7.25 -2.41
N ILE A 72 10.55 6.99 -2.93
CA ILE A 72 9.75 7.95 -3.71
C ILE A 72 8.74 8.73 -2.86
N GLY A 73 8.79 8.62 -1.52
CA GLY A 73 8.06 9.47 -0.60
C GLY A 73 6.77 8.88 -0.03
N ALA A 74 6.69 7.56 0.15
CA ALA A 74 5.63 6.98 0.97
C ALA A 74 5.69 7.54 2.40
N SER A 75 4.57 8.06 2.90
CA SER A 75 4.46 8.62 4.26
C SER A 75 4.35 7.53 5.32
N SER A 76 3.85 6.37 4.95
CA SER A 76 3.72 5.17 5.78
C SER A 76 3.91 3.92 4.96
N LEU A 77 4.23 2.82 5.62
CA LEU A 77 4.41 1.50 5.01
C LEU A 77 3.64 0.45 5.81
N GLU A 78 2.82 -0.31 5.12
CA GLU A 78 2.08 -1.44 5.68
C GLU A 78 2.52 -2.74 5.01
N ARG A 79 2.81 -3.76 5.80
CA ARG A 79 3.15 -5.10 5.33
C ARG A 79 2.55 -6.17 6.23
N HIS A 80 2.10 -7.26 5.62
CA HIS A 80 1.79 -8.49 6.34
C HIS A 80 3.06 -9.10 6.92
N ILE A 81 2.96 -9.70 8.10
CA ILE A 81 4.05 -10.45 8.76
C ILE A 81 3.62 -11.88 9.01
N THR A 82 4.57 -12.81 8.98
CA THR A 82 4.35 -14.22 9.28
C THR A 82 5.55 -14.82 9.99
N LEU A 83 5.34 -15.91 10.69
CA LEU A 83 6.43 -16.71 11.25
C LEU A 83 7.12 -17.59 10.19
N ASP A 84 6.36 -18.04 9.19
CA ASP A 84 6.86 -18.86 8.09
C ASP A 84 5.95 -18.68 6.86
N ARG A 85 6.52 -18.24 5.74
CA ARG A 85 5.80 -18.05 4.48
C ARG A 85 5.29 -19.33 3.83
N ALA A 86 5.80 -20.49 4.25
CA ALA A 86 5.34 -21.79 3.79
C ALA A 86 4.09 -22.30 4.53
N MET A 87 3.65 -21.61 5.58
CA MET A 87 2.43 -21.98 6.30
C MET A 87 1.21 -21.85 5.40
N TYR A 88 0.17 -22.60 5.74
CA TYR A 88 -1.12 -22.52 5.05
C TYR A 88 -1.78 -21.17 5.29
N GLY A 89 -2.22 -20.53 4.20
CA GLY A 89 -2.93 -19.24 4.22
C GLY A 89 -2.66 -18.41 2.96
N SER A 90 -3.64 -17.62 2.54
CA SER A 90 -3.56 -16.81 1.31
C SER A 90 -2.47 -15.74 1.38
N ASP A 91 -2.22 -15.19 2.58
CA ASP A 91 -1.38 -14.02 2.77
C ASP A 91 0.07 -14.36 3.12
N GLN A 92 0.34 -15.62 3.48
CA GLN A 92 1.66 -16.05 3.96
C GLN A 92 2.78 -15.76 2.95
N SER A 93 2.54 -16.05 1.67
CA SER A 93 3.53 -15.84 0.61
C SER A 93 3.85 -14.35 0.35
N ALA A 94 2.92 -13.45 0.66
CA ALA A 94 3.07 -12.00 0.54
C ALA A 94 3.56 -11.34 1.84
N SER A 95 3.76 -12.12 2.90
CA SER A 95 4.16 -11.63 4.22
C SER A 95 5.68 -11.55 4.37
N LEU A 96 6.12 -10.71 5.30
CA LEU A 96 7.52 -10.65 5.74
C LEU A 96 7.73 -11.61 6.90
N GLU A 97 8.80 -12.36 6.86
CA GLU A 97 9.34 -13.08 8.03
C GLU A 97 10.22 -12.13 8.85
N ILE A 98 10.60 -12.57 10.05
CA ILE A 98 11.41 -11.77 11.00
C ILE A 98 12.66 -11.17 10.34
N VAL A 99 13.35 -11.94 9.50
CA VAL A 99 14.54 -11.47 8.77
C VAL A 99 14.24 -10.32 7.80
N GLY A 100 13.02 -10.26 7.28
CA GLY A 100 12.59 -9.16 6.39
C GLY A 100 12.17 -7.88 7.12
N LEU A 101 12.06 -7.93 8.45
CA LEU A 101 11.69 -6.79 9.30
C LEU A 101 12.92 -6.09 9.91
N CYS A 102 14.05 -6.78 9.98
CA CYS A 102 15.32 -6.29 10.51
C CYS A 102 16.23 -5.77 9.40
#